data_daacc9e9488dfe6e14ec95b4fa4000cf
#
_entry.id   daacc9e9488dfe6e14ec95b4fa4000cf
#
_cell.length_a   1.000
_cell.length_b   1.000
_cell.length_c   1.000
_cell.angle_alpha   90.00
_cell.angle_beta   90.00
_cell.angle_gamma   90.00
#
_symmetry.space_group_name_H-M   'P 1'
#
loop_
_entity.id
_entity.type
_entity.pdbx_description
1 polymer ?
#
loop_
_entity_poly.entity_id
_entity_poly.type
_entity_poly.pdbx_seq_one_letter_code
_entity_poly.pdbx_strand_id
1 'polypeptide(L)'
;MNMRRILLILMGILGSLSAFAKVRPSSTPLTFDKSKGEKTQLTMPNGQSVSYTAYTHLYYVTYVEDSTYQYLNIFVPEGATDRTPIFLRTYVGGYMESQAGLPQADDASGRALAEGYVLVIPGSRGRGSTVKRGKKTIYTGRAPKGLLDLKAAVRYLRHFRNDFPGDKERIITDGTSAGGAMSSLLGATGNHPSYAKALKAMGAADERDDVFASVAYCPIVDLDHADMAYEWLYGKTASRQALPEASRQLSEALASQFAAYQASLSLTLSDGTPLTAETYPAYLKKLLIQSAQEAKDAGATIPDSIGFSFSKKASGQAPINGGVGTPPQGMRPPQGMRPPQKQVGEYITDLDLSTYLDYVVSTQPLKGVPAFDSYGVGGAKASGENGLFGDDAGSDANFTAWAAAETGTHLSSVLLERVRLMNPMYYIGDPASSVAPHWYIRHGARDRDTAFPVIINLATKLENTGRDVNFKLPWNRPHSGDYALNELFAWVRSITR
;
A
#
# COMPACT_ATOMS: atom_id res chain seq x y z
N MET A 1 -38.11 43.61 40.45
CA MET A 1 -37.96 42.51 41.44
C MET A 1 -37.28 41.34 40.74
N ASN A 2 -36.14 41.39 40.98
CA ASN A 2 -34.97 40.54 41.26
C ASN A 2 -34.36 39.78 40.06
N MET A 3 -33.52 40.51 39.44
CA MET A 3 -32.36 40.14 38.63
C MET A 3 -31.23 39.61 39.55
N ARG A 4 -31.35 38.40 40.08
CA ARG A 4 -30.32 37.76 40.92
C ARG A 4 -30.51 36.24 40.99
N ARG A 5 -30.61 35.51 39.88
CA ARG A 5 -30.55 34.03 39.86
C ARG A 5 -30.10 33.43 38.54
N ILE A 6 -29.23 34.09 37.78
CA ILE A 6 -28.54 33.50 36.61
C ILE A 6 -27.06 33.85 36.72
N LEU A 7 -26.38 33.35 37.72
CA LEU A 7 -24.90 33.43 37.82
C LEU A 7 -24.34 32.37 38.78
N LEU A 8 -24.71 31.11 38.60
CA LEU A 8 -24.14 30.01 39.40
C LEU A 8 -24.30 28.65 38.73
N ILE A 9 -24.11 28.52 37.40
CA ILE A 9 -23.89 27.24 36.70
C ILE A 9 -22.86 27.47 35.60
N LEU A 10 -21.70 28.01 35.94
CA LEU A 10 -20.51 28.11 35.05
C LEU A 10 -19.22 28.00 35.85
N MET A 11 -19.25 27.18 36.90
CA MET A 11 -18.05 26.77 37.64
C MET A 11 -18.20 25.31 38.08
N GLY A 12 -17.91 24.35 37.16
CA GLY A 12 -18.02 22.95 37.54
C GLY A 12 -17.58 21.97 36.48
N ILE A 13 -16.80 22.37 35.44
CA ILE A 13 -16.12 21.42 34.53
C ILE A 13 -14.65 21.87 34.32
N LEU A 14 -13.95 22.05 35.44
CA LEU A 14 -12.51 22.10 35.51
C LEU A 14 -12.07 21.05 36.55
N GLY A 15 -12.31 19.78 36.20
CA GLY A 15 -11.99 18.69 37.09
C GLY A 15 -11.51 17.49 36.34
N SER A 16 -10.20 17.28 36.39
CA SER A 16 -9.45 16.06 36.04
C SER A 16 -9.12 15.80 34.57
N LEU A 17 -8.42 16.72 33.93
CA LEU A 17 -7.28 16.30 33.12
C LEU A 17 -6.18 15.88 34.09
N SER A 18 -6.29 14.67 34.67
CA SER A 18 -5.15 13.99 35.27
C SER A 18 -4.15 13.74 34.14
N ALA A 19 -3.26 14.70 33.96
CA ALA A 19 -2.03 14.55 33.23
C ALA A 19 -1.29 13.37 33.84
N PHE A 20 -1.48 12.16 33.29
CA PHE A 20 -0.45 11.14 33.35
C PHE A 20 0.76 11.80 32.72
N ALA A 21 1.68 12.28 33.53
CA ALA A 21 3.00 12.69 33.10
C ALA A 21 3.58 11.44 32.40
N LYS A 22 3.48 11.40 31.07
CA LYS A 22 4.16 10.40 30.24
C LYS A 22 5.63 10.61 30.58
N VAL A 23 6.23 9.67 31.29
CA VAL A 23 7.69 9.62 31.45
C VAL A 23 8.20 9.58 30.02
N ARG A 24 8.72 10.71 29.54
CA ARG A 24 9.33 10.77 28.21
C ARG A 24 10.53 9.84 28.24
N PRO A 25 10.73 8.99 27.23
CA PRO A 25 11.97 8.24 27.08
C PRO A 25 13.14 9.23 27.12
N SER A 26 14.30 8.78 27.57
CA SER A 26 15.54 9.58 27.48
C SER A 26 15.74 10.03 26.04
N SER A 27 16.05 11.31 25.83
CA SER A 27 16.33 11.78 24.48
C SER A 27 17.68 11.26 24.00
N THR A 28 17.69 10.63 22.83
CA THR A 28 18.92 10.24 22.14
C THR A 28 19.08 11.17 20.94
N PRO A 29 20.15 11.96 20.83
CA PRO A 29 20.38 12.80 19.65
C PRO A 29 20.38 11.97 18.38
N LEU A 30 19.84 12.52 17.30
CA LEU A 30 20.03 11.94 15.97
C LEU A 30 21.51 12.03 15.59
N THR A 31 22.08 10.91 15.15
CA THR A 31 23.50 10.84 14.79
C THR A 31 23.71 10.02 13.53
N PHE A 32 24.72 10.39 12.76
CA PHE A 32 25.28 9.59 11.68
C PHE A 32 26.80 9.64 11.79
N ASP A 33 27.44 8.49 11.96
CA ASP A 33 28.88 8.39 12.08
C ASP A 33 29.45 7.61 10.89
N LYS A 34 30.09 8.35 9.98
CA LYS A 34 30.72 7.77 8.77
C LYS A 34 31.78 6.71 9.08
N SER A 35 32.44 6.79 10.24
CA SER A 35 33.49 5.85 10.62
C SER A 35 32.97 4.46 11.01
N LYS A 36 31.66 4.35 11.26
CA LYS A 36 30.98 3.08 11.62
C LYS A 36 30.49 2.28 10.42
N GLY A 37 30.81 2.70 9.21
CA GLY A 37 30.46 1.98 7.99
C GLY A 37 31.24 0.67 7.88
N GLU A 38 30.54 -0.45 7.77
CA GLU A 38 31.11 -1.78 7.59
C GLU A 38 31.05 -2.20 6.12
N LYS A 39 32.22 -2.43 5.50
CA LYS A 39 32.29 -2.95 4.12
C LYS A 39 31.96 -4.43 4.10
N THR A 40 31.04 -4.79 3.24
CA THR A 40 30.58 -6.18 3.07
C THR A 40 30.06 -6.39 1.65
N GLN A 41 29.58 -7.59 1.35
CA GLN A 41 29.06 -7.92 0.03
C GLN A 41 27.85 -8.86 0.13
N LEU A 42 27.00 -8.81 -0.89
CA LEU A 42 25.87 -9.71 -1.08
C LEU A 42 26.10 -10.54 -2.33
N THR A 43 26.01 -11.87 -2.22
CA THR A 43 26.04 -12.76 -3.37
C THR A 43 24.64 -12.95 -3.93
N MET A 44 24.43 -12.51 -5.16
CA MET A 44 23.16 -12.65 -5.88
C MET A 44 22.94 -14.08 -6.38
N PRO A 45 21.69 -14.50 -6.68
CA PRO A 45 21.39 -15.86 -7.17
C PRO A 45 22.12 -16.25 -8.46
N ASN A 46 22.51 -15.28 -9.27
CA ASN A 46 23.29 -15.48 -10.49
C ASN A 46 24.81 -15.59 -10.25
N GLY A 47 25.25 -15.59 -8.98
CA GLY A 47 26.66 -15.64 -8.58
C GLY A 47 27.39 -14.27 -8.60
N GLN A 48 26.74 -13.20 -9.01
CA GLN A 48 27.30 -11.84 -8.94
C GLN A 48 27.46 -11.41 -7.48
N SER A 49 28.62 -10.84 -7.14
CA SER A 49 28.87 -10.22 -5.84
C SER A 49 28.65 -8.71 -5.92
N VAL A 50 27.88 -8.15 -5.00
CA VAL A 50 27.57 -6.71 -4.89
C VAL A 50 28.21 -6.19 -3.62
N SER A 51 29.24 -5.35 -3.75
CA SER A 51 29.94 -4.72 -2.62
C SER A 51 29.21 -3.46 -2.16
N TYR A 52 29.08 -3.30 -0.85
CA TYR A 52 28.44 -2.11 -0.25
C TYR A 52 29.02 -1.80 1.13
N THR A 53 28.77 -0.59 1.61
CA THR A 53 29.02 -0.19 3.01
C THR A 53 27.72 -0.17 3.77
N ALA A 54 27.64 -0.89 4.89
CA ALA A 54 26.47 -0.96 5.75
C ALA A 54 26.61 -0.02 6.95
N TYR A 55 25.59 0.80 7.20
CA TYR A 55 25.41 1.59 8.40
C TYR A 55 24.15 1.08 9.10
N THR A 56 24.30 0.47 10.26
CA THR A 56 23.23 -0.26 10.92
C THR A 56 22.82 0.36 12.24
N HIS A 57 21.57 0.09 12.65
CA HIS A 57 21.01 0.48 13.95
C HIS A 57 20.99 1.99 14.20
N LEU A 58 20.57 2.77 13.20
CA LEU A 58 20.50 4.22 13.23
C LEU A 58 19.11 4.65 13.73
N TYR A 59 19.00 5.21 14.93
CA TYR A 59 17.74 5.72 15.46
C TYR A 59 17.29 6.97 14.69
N TYR A 60 16.07 6.95 14.14
CA TYR A 60 15.52 8.04 13.33
C TYR A 60 14.64 9.02 14.13
N VAL A 61 14.53 8.84 15.45
CA VAL A 61 13.82 9.72 16.37
C VAL A 61 14.65 9.94 17.63
N THR A 62 14.49 11.11 18.28
CA THR A 62 15.20 11.40 19.53
C THR A 62 14.51 10.77 20.73
N TYR A 63 13.21 10.53 20.68
CA TYR A 63 12.44 9.88 21.76
C TYR A 63 12.05 8.47 21.35
N VAL A 64 13.00 7.55 21.48
CA VAL A 64 12.79 6.13 21.13
C VAL A 64 11.87 5.49 22.17
N GLU A 65 10.65 5.16 21.78
CA GLU A 65 9.65 4.48 22.63
C GLU A 65 9.86 2.97 22.64
N ASP A 66 10.28 2.42 21.49
CA ASP A 66 10.55 1.00 21.29
C ASP A 66 11.83 0.82 20.45
N SER A 67 12.93 0.55 21.14
CA SER A 67 14.25 0.42 20.51
C SER A 67 14.40 -0.83 19.63
N THR A 68 13.46 -1.78 19.70
CA THR A 68 13.45 -2.98 18.88
C THR A 68 13.10 -2.66 17.43
N TYR A 69 12.34 -1.57 17.20
CA TYR A 69 11.77 -1.27 15.88
C TYR A 69 12.11 0.13 15.37
N GLN A 70 12.37 1.13 16.25
CA GLN A 70 12.52 2.53 15.84
C GLN A 70 13.93 2.90 15.37
N TYR A 71 14.51 2.10 14.49
CA TYR A 71 15.80 2.37 13.85
C TYR A 71 15.76 1.96 12.37
N LEU A 72 16.76 2.40 11.60
CA LEU A 72 16.90 2.02 10.20
C LEU A 72 18.33 1.56 9.92
N ASN A 73 18.49 0.86 8.79
CA ASN A 73 19.78 0.49 8.23
C ASN A 73 19.93 1.13 6.84
N ILE A 74 21.13 1.60 6.51
CA ILE A 74 21.49 2.18 5.22
C ILE A 74 22.60 1.35 4.59
N PHE A 75 22.42 0.96 3.33
CA PHE A 75 23.37 0.19 2.56
C PHE A 75 23.76 0.97 1.32
N VAL A 76 25.02 1.38 1.26
CA VAL A 76 25.56 2.25 0.19
C VAL A 76 26.39 1.38 -0.75
N PRO A 77 25.93 1.07 -1.98
CA PRO A 77 26.69 0.27 -2.92
C PRO A 77 27.95 1.02 -3.39
N GLU A 78 28.97 0.28 -3.77
CA GLU A 78 30.19 0.85 -4.30
C GLU A 78 29.90 1.69 -5.55
N GLY A 79 30.48 2.88 -5.64
CA GLY A 79 30.24 3.80 -6.75
C GLY A 79 29.00 4.70 -6.61
N ALA A 80 28.21 4.57 -5.53
CA ALA A 80 27.09 5.47 -5.28
C ALA A 80 27.55 6.93 -5.09
N THR A 81 26.77 7.86 -5.61
CA THR A 81 27.01 9.32 -5.55
C THR A 81 25.78 10.02 -4.97
N ASP A 82 25.86 11.33 -4.77
CA ASP A 82 24.73 12.16 -4.32
C ASP A 82 23.56 12.23 -5.33
N ARG A 83 23.74 11.69 -6.55
CA ARG A 83 22.68 11.54 -7.56
C ARG A 83 22.06 10.15 -7.61
N THR A 84 22.61 9.22 -6.85
CA THR A 84 22.08 7.83 -6.81
C THR A 84 20.73 7.80 -6.11
N PRO A 85 19.65 7.32 -6.74
CA PRO A 85 18.35 7.22 -6.07
C PRO A 85 18.40 6.34 -4.82
N ILE A 86 17.51 6.63 -3.87
CA ILE A 86 17.37 5.85 -2.63
C ILE A 86 16.15 4.94 -2.77
N PHE A 87 16.34 3.64 -2.58
CA PHE A 87 15.29 2.64 -2.54
C PHE A 87 15.00 2.30 -1.07
N LEU A 88 13.82 2.67 -0.58
CA LEU A 88 13.38 2.46 0.80
C LEU A 88 12.40 1.30 0.85
N ARG A 89 12.88 0.14 1.34
CA ARG A 89 12.10 -1.09 1.44
C ARG A 89 11.54 -1.27 2.84
N THR A 90 10.21 -1.39 2.98
CA THR A 90 9.57 -1.78 4.23
C THR A 90 9.11 -3.24 4.19
N TYR A 91 9.36 -3.97 5.29
CA TYR A 91 8.95 -5.37 5.46
C TYR A 91 7.70 -5.53 6.34
N VAL A 92 6.92 -4.48 6.49
CA VAL A 92 5.65 -4.54 7.23
C VAL A 92 4.69 -5.53 6.56
N GLY A 93 4.25 -6.54 7.28
CA GLY A 93 3.23 -7.51 6.88
C GLY A 93 2.07 -7.52 7.88
N GLY A 94 0.80 -7.56 7.44
CA GLY A 94 -0.37 -7.59 8.33
C GLY A 94 -0.45 -6.44 9.33
N TYR A 95 0.15 -5.30 9.02
CA TYR A 95 0.31 -4.15 9.92
C TYR A 95 1.03 -4.49 11.24
N MET A 96 1.77 -5.62 11.27
CA MET A 96 2.65 -5.96 12.37
C MET A 96 3.90 -5.09 12.36
N GLU A 97 4.63 -5.12 13.44
CA GLU A 97 5.95 -4.53 13.56
C GLU A 97 6.96 -5.19 12.62
N SER A 98 7.95 -4.42 12.21
CA SER A 98 9.05 -4.88 11.38
C SER A 98 10.37 -4.31 11.86
N GLN A 99 11.36 -5.16 12.07
CA GLN A 99 12.73 -4.71 12.32
C GLN A 99 13.40 -4.26 11.03
N ALA A 100 14.35 -3.33 11.15
CA ALA A 100 15.26 -3.04 10.06
C ALA A 100 16.13 -4.28 9.80
N GLY A 101 15.98 -4.85 8.60
CA GLY A 101 16.68 -6.06 8.20
C GLY A 101 17.97 -5.80 7.44
N LEU A 102 18.55 -6.87 6.92
CA LEU A 102 19.65 -6.88 5.95
C LEU A 102 19.11 -7.13 4.54
N PRO A 103 19.86 -6.73 3.49
CA PRO A 103 19.46 -7.01 2.12
C PRO A 103 19.31 -8.51 1.86
N GLN A 104 18.27 -8.89 1.12
CA GLN A 104 18.01 -10.26 0.71
C GLN A 104 18.29 -10.41 -0.79
N ALA A 105 19.10 -11.41 -1.16
CA ALA A 105 19.55 -11.57 -2.54
C ALA A 105 18.43 -11.86 -3.55
N ASP A 106 17.32 -12.44 -3.10
CA ASP A 106 16.21 -12.95 -3.90
C ASP A 106 14.97 -12.04 -3.92
N ASP A 107 15.03 -10.85 -3.27
CA ASP A 107 13.95 -9.88 -3.26
C ASP A 107 14.34 -8.49 -3.86
N ALA A 108 13.44 -7.52 -3.76
CA ALA A 108 13.67 -6.18 -4.28
C ALA A 108 14.84 -5.45 -3.59
N SER A 109 15.18 -5.78 -2.34
CA SER A 109 16.28 -5.12 -1.62
C SER A 109 17.66 -5.49 -2.20
N GLY A 110 17.91 -6.77 -2.43
CA GLY A 110 19.13 -7.21 -3.09
C GLY A 110 19.21 -6.73 -4.53
N ARG A 111 18.06 -6.74 -5.23
CA ARG A 111 18.03 -6.23 -6.61
C ARG A 111 18.34 -4.72 -6.66
N ALA A 112 17.83 -3.91 -5.72
CA ALA A 112 18.14 -2.48 -5.64
C ALA A 112 19.64 -2.23 -5.50
N LEU A 113 20.32 -2.98 -4.61
CA LEU A 113 21.78 -2.90 -4.48
C LEU A 113 22.50 -3.31 -5.75
N ALA A 114 22.05 -4.38 -6.42
CA ALA A 114 22.65 -4.85 -7.67
C ALA A 114 22.49 -3.87 -8.84
N GLU A 115 21.42 -3.05 -8.81
CA GLU A 115 21.18 -1.95 -9.74
C GLU A 115 21.96 -0.66 -9.36
N GLY A 116 22.68 -0.67 -8.23
CA GLY A 116 23.50 0.43 -7.76
C GLY A 116 22.74 1.49 -6.95
N TYR A 117 21.52 1.23 -6.50
CA TYR A 117 20.75 2.17 -5.66
C TYR A 117 21.18 2.10 -4.21
N VAL A 118 21.15 3.25 -3.51
CA VAL A 118 21.30 3.26 -2.05
C VAL A 118 20.04 2.61 -1.47
N LEU A 119 20.24 1.54 -0.69
CA LEU A 119 19.13 0.82 -0.06
C LEU A 119 18.95 1.30 1.39
N VAL A 120 17.71 1.53 1.78
CA VAL A 120 17.33 1.82 3.17
C VAL A 120 16.26 0.84 3.61
N ILE A 121 16.48 0.20 4.75
CA ILE A 121 15.49 -0.70 5.37
C ILE A 121 15.15 -0.13 6.75
N PRO A 122 14.04 0.59 6.90
CA PRO A 122 13.58 1.06 8.21
C PRO A 122 12.84 -0.05 8.95
N GLY A 123 13.08 -0.15 10.24
CA GLY A 123 12.16 -0.78 11.16
C GLY A 123 10.97 0.15 11.44
N SER A 124 9.86 -0.41 11.86
CA SER A 124 8.70 0.35 12.33
C SER A 124 7.90 -0.44 13.35
N ARG A 125 7.31 0.27 14.29
CA ARG A 125 6.34 -0.32 15.20
C ARG A 125 5.10 -0.77 14.43
N GLY A 126 4.42 -1.77 14.95
CA GLY A 126 3.19 -2.29 14.38
C GLY A 126 2.16 -2.63 15.44
N ARG A 127 1.03 -3.15 15.03
CA ARG A 127 -0.12 -3.42 15.91
C ARG A 127 0.20 -4.39 17.07
N GLY A 128 1.24 -5.21 16.95
CA GLY A 128 1.68 -6.18 17.97
C GLY A 128 2.83 -5.68 18.86
N SER A 129 3.50 -4.55 18.50
CA SER A 129 4.63 -4.06 19.30
C SER A 129 4.20 -3.61 20.70
N THR A 130 4.95 -4.05 21.71
CA THR A 130 4.64 -3.76 23.09
C THR A 130 5.90 -3.49 23.91
N VAL A 131 5.76 -2.60 24.90
CA VAL A 131 6.79 -2.38 25.92
C VAL A 131 6.22 -2.59 27.31
N LYS A 132 7.08 -3.02 28.24
CA LYS A 132 6.71 -3.12 29.65
C LYS A 132 6.98 -1.80 30.36
N ARG A 133 5.97 -1.26 31.04
CA ARG A 133 6.11 -0.12 31.96
C ARG A 133 5.63 -0.54 33.35
N GLY A 134 6.57 -0.99 34.17
CA GLY A 134 6.28 -1.67 35.44
C GLY A 134 5.51 -2.97 35.16
N LYS A 135 4.33 -3.13 35.76
CA LYS A 135 3.46 -4.31 35.59
C LYS A 135 2.55 -4.22 34.36
N LYS A 136 2.51 -3.06 33.66
CA LYS A 136 1.61 -2.85 32.51
C LYS A 136 2.32 -3.16 31.21
N THR A 137 1.62 -3.82 30.30
CA THR A 137 1.99 -3.92 28.89
C THR A 137 1.34 -2.74 28.15
N ILE A 138 2.12 -2.01 27.37
CA ILE A 138 1.66 -0.89 26.56
C ILE A 138 1.88 -1.23 25.10
N TYR A 139 0.84 -1.15 24.28
CA TYR A 139 0.94 -1.31 22.83
C TYR A 139 1.47 -0.02 22.20
N THR A 140 2.66 -0.10 21.60
CA THR A 140 3.41 1.07 21.13
C THR A 140 3.20 1.38 19.65
N GLY A 141 2.58 0.47 18.89
CA GLY A 141 2.50 0.56 17.43
C GLY A 141 1.08 0.59 16.84
N ARG A 142 0.05 0.87 17.66
CA ARG A 142 -1.32 1.11 17.16
C ARG A 142 -1.33 2.29 16.19
N ALA A 143 -2.27 2.30 15.24
CA ALA A 143 -2.38 3.35 14.21
C ALA A 143 -2.37 4.77 14.81
N PRO A 144 -1.66 5.72 14.20
CA PRO A 144 -0.86 5.65 12.98
C PRO A 144 0.66 5.46 13.24
N LYS A 145 1.07 4.94 14.41
CA LYS A 145 2.47 5.01 14.90
C LYS A 145 3.49 4.35 13.95
N GLY A 146 3.12 3.24 13.28
CA GLY A 146 4.01 2.61 12.28
C GLY A 146 4.29 3.52 11.08
N LEU A 147 3.27 4.23 10.58
CA LEU A 147 3.45 5.22 9.51
C LEU A 147 4.32 6.40 9.97
N LEU A 148 4.11 6.88 11.20
CA LEU A 148 4.94 7.96 11.77
C LEU A 148 6.42 7.56 11.86
N ASP A 149 6.71 6.30 12.19
CA ASP A 149 8.07 5.76 12.20
C ASP A 149 8.70 5.84 10.79
N LEU A 150 7.97 5.41 9.76
CA LEU A 150 8.47 5.46 8.38
C LEU A 150 8.64 6.90 7.87
N LYS A 151 7.73 7.82 8.21
CA LYS A 151 7.89 9.25 7.91
C LYS A 151 9.11 9.85 8.61
N ALA A 152 9.35 9.47 9.88
CA ALA A 152 10.54 9.90 10.62
C ALA A 152 11.83 9.34 9.98
N ALA A 153 11.80 8.13 9.45
CA ALA A 153 12.92 7.55 8.69
C ALA A 153 13.23 8.39 7.43
N VAL A 154 12.21 8.79 6.64
CA VAL A 154 12.42 9.68 5.48
C VAL A 154 13.03 11.02 5.90
N ARG A 155 12.55 11.62 6.99
CA ARG A 155 13.09 12.86 7.56
C ARG A 155 14.56 12.71 8.00
N TYR A 156 14.89 11.57 8.62
CA TYR A 156 16.28 11.25 9.01
C TYR A 156 17.22 11.24 7.80
N LEU A 157 16.83 10.65 6.68
CA LEU A 157 17.66 10.62 5.47
C LEU A 157 17.95 12.02 4.96
N ARG A 158 17.00 12.95 5.01
CA ARG A 158 17.19 14.35 4.61
C ARG A 158 18.02 15.14 5.61
N HIS A 159 17.88 14.87 6.89
CA HIS A 159 18.66 15.50 7.94
C HIS A 159 20.17 15.25 7.77
N PHE A 160 20.54 14.04 7.40
CA PHE A 160 21.92 13.64 7.14
C PHE A 160 22.27 13.63 5.65
N ARG A 161 21.71 14.56 4.88
CA ARG A 161 21.84 14.60 3.41
C ARG A 161 23.29 14.67 2.90
N ASN A 162 24.22 15.23 3.69
CA ASN A 162 25.63 15.41 3.33
C ASN A 162 26.55 14.34 3.94
N ASP A 163 25.97 13.39 4.69
CA ASP A 163 26.77 12.45 5.47
C ASP A 163 26.96 11.10 4.77
N PHE A 164 26.10 10.75 3.83
CA PHE A 164 26.22 9.55 3.00
C PHE A 164 25.69 9.82 1.59
N PRO A 165 26.20 9.10 0.55
CA PRO A 165 25.70 9.21 -0.81
C PRO A 165 24.20 8.90 -0.93
N GLY A 166 23.59 9.37 -1.98
CA GLY A 166 22.19 9.13 -2.32
C GLY A 166 21.41 10.43 -2.51
N ASP A 167 20.53 10.44 -3.51
CA ASP A 167 19.66 11.57 -3.83
C ASP A 167 18.42 11.56 -2.91
N LYS A 168 18.39 12.45 -1.94
CA LYS A 168 17.32 12.59 -0.96
C LYS A 168 16.05 13.21 -1.54
N GLU A 169 16.10 13.68 -2.80
CA GLU A 169 14.93 14.09 -3.57
C GLU A 169 14.34 12.93 -4.41
N ARG A 170 15.10 11.84 -4.59
CA ARG A 170 14.68 10.64 -5.32
C ARG A 170 14.57 9.43 -4.40
N ILE A 171 13.73 9.56 -3.35
CA ILE A 171 13.39 8.45 -2.44
C ILE A 171 12.21 7.68 -3.04
N ILE A 172 12.42 6.39 -3.30
CA ILE A 172 11.44 5.46 -3.85
C ILE A 172 11.06 4.49 -2.74
N THR A 173 9.81 4.51 -2.32
CA THR A 173 9.32 3.57 -1.29
C THR A 173 8.83 2.28 -1.92
N ASP A 174 8.97 1.16 -1.22
CA ASP A 174 8.56 -0.15 -1.69
C ASP A 174 8.00 -1.01 -0.56
N GLY A 175 6.94 -1.76 -0.86
CA GLY A 175 6.33 -2.68 0.08
C GLY A 175 5.22 -3.55 -0.51
N THR A 176 4.89 -4.61 0.23
CA THR A 176 3.87 -5.60 -0.14
C THR A 176 2.79 -5.66 0.93
N SER A 177 1.52 -5.86 0.56
CA SER A 177 0.41 -6.02 1.50
C SER A 177 0.22 -4.80 2.40
N ALA A 178 0.28 -4.95 3.72
CA ALA A 178 0.33 -3.81 4.65
C ALA A 178 1.58 -2.94 4.41
N GLY A 179 2.71 -3.51 3.99
CA GLY A 179 3.88 -2.75 3.54
C GLY A 179 3.60 -1.94 2.28
N GLY A 180 2.82 -2.50 1.35
CA GLY A 180 2.31 -1.78 0.18
C GLY A 180 1.38 -0.63 0.58
N ALA A 181 0.55 -0.83 1.61
CA ALA A 181 -0.25 0.25 2.20
C ALA A 181 0.62 1.34 2.82
N MET A 182 1.68 0.98 3.56
CA MET A 182 2.62 1.94 4.12
C MET A 182 3.36 2.73 3.02
N SER A 183 3.79 2.06 1.94
CA SER A 183 4.37 2.72 0.78
C SER A 183 3.38 3.69 0.13
N SER A 184 2.11 3.28 -0.03
CA SER A 184 1.04 4.13 -0.57
C SER A 184 0.76 5.33 0.32
N LEU A 185 0.77 5.16 1.65
CA LEU A 185 0.59 6.25 2.60
C LEU A 185 1.77 7.23 2.57
N LEU A 186 3.02 6.75 2.51
CA LEU A 186 4.19 7.63 2.33
C LEU A 186 4.07 8.44 1.04
N GLY A 187 3.66 7.80 -0.06
CA GLY A 187 3.45 8.45 -1.34
C GLY A 187 2.32 9.48 -1.36
N ALA A 188 1.23 9.24 -0.62
CA ALA A 188 0.04 10.08 -0.65
C ALA A 188 0.05 11.22 0.38
N THR A 189 0.78 11.08 1.50
CA THR A 189 0.66 11.95 2.67
C THR A 189 1.90 12.81 2.95
N GLY A 190 2.78 12.98 1.96
CA GLY A 190 4.00 13.76 2.12
C GLY A 190 3.72 15.15 2.68
N ASN A 191 4.45 15.54 3.72
CA ASN A 191 4.40 16.87 4.38
C ASN A 191 3.03 17.26 4.95
N HIS A 192 2.03 16.37 4.95
CA HIS A 192 0.69 16.75 5.39
C HIS A 192 0.66 17.13 6.87
N PRO A 193 0.05 18.29 7.25
CA PRO A 193 0.12 18.85 8.61
C PRO A 193 -0.52 17.98 9.69
N SER A 194 -1.45 17.08 9.36
CA SER A 194 -2.06 16.16 10.32
C SER A 194 -1.06 15.28 11.06
N TYR A 195 0.12 15.04 10.50
CA TYR A 195 1.17 14.22 11.12
C TYR A 195 2.20 15.07 11.91
N ALA A 196 2.27 16.38 11.67
CA ALA A 196 3.33 17.23 12.17
C ALA A 196 3.48 17.22 13.71
N LYS A 197 2.34 17.31 14.43
CA LYS A 197 2.34 17.29 15.91
C LYS A 197 2.90 15.99 16.47
N ALA A 198 2.52 14.85 15.90
CA ALA A 198 2.97 13.54 16.36
C ALA A 198 4.45 13.31 16.02
N LEU A 199 4.91 13.68 14.82
CA LEU A 199 6.31 13.61 14.41
C LEU A 199 7.20 14.47 15.30
N LYS A 200 6.79 15.69 15.61
CA LYS A 200 7.50 16.56 16.56
C LYS A 200 7.55 15.94 17.97
N ALA A 201 6.45 15.33 18.42
CA ALA A 201 6.36 14.73 19.75
C ALA A 201 7.30 13.51 19.91
N MET A 202 7.57 12.76 18.84
CA MET A 202 8.52 11.65 18.86
C MET A 202 9.98 12.08 18.58
N GLY A 203 10.20 13.36 18.31
CA GLY A 203 11.54 13.90 18.03
C GLY A 203 12.08 13.48 16.66
N ALA A 204 11.22 13.37 15.66
CA ALA A 204 11.63 13.25 14.27
C ALA A 204 12.35 14.54 13.82
N ALA A 205 13.28 14.43 12.88
CA ALA A 205 13.98 15.57 12.32
C ALA A 205 12.99 16.60 11.74
N ASP A 206 13.33 17.89 11.85
CA ASP A 206 12.56 18.97 11.26
C ASP A 206 12.88 19.11 9.77
N GLU A 207 12.41 18.14 9.00
CA GLU A 207 12.63 17.97 7.58
C GLU A 207 11.33 17.56 6.88
N ARG A 208 11.33 17.58 5.54
CA ARG A 208 10.21 17.07 4.72
C ARG A 208 10.15 15.54 4.72
N ASP A 209 8.95 14.98 4.55
CA ASP A 209 8.73 13.53 4.46
C ASP A 209 8.01 13.08 3.18
N ASP A 210 7.94 13.93 2.15
CA ASP A 210 7.49 13.55 0.81
C ASP A 210 8.48 12.58 0.15
N VAL A 211 7.98 11.80 -0.80
CA VAL A 211 8.80 10.83 -1.54
C VAL A 211 8.61 11.01 -3.04
N PHE A 212 9.60 10.58 -3.81
CA PHE A 212 9.61 10.72 -5.27
C PHE A 212 8.72 9.69 -5.96
N ALA A 213 8.72 8.46 -5.46
CA ALA A 213 7.91 7.39 -6.04
C ALA A 213 7.42 6.40 -4.98
N SER A 214 6.29 5.76 -5.24
CA SER A 214 5.73 4.69 -4.42
C SER A 214 5.57 3.42 -5.23
N VAL A 215 6.18 2.32 -4.75
CA VAL A 215 5.98 0.97 -5.25
C VAL A 215 5.10 0.22 -4.26
N ALA A 216 3.94 -0.22 -4.71
CA ALA A 216 2.93 -0.88 -3.88
C ALA A 216 2.47 -2.19 -4.53
N TYR A 217 2.90 -3.31 -3.95
CA TYR A 217 2.39 -4.62 -4.30
C TYR A 217 1.19 -4.95 -3.41
N CYS A 218 0.05 -5.27 -4.03
CA CYS A 218 -1.20 -5.67 -3.38
C CYS A 218 -1.50 -4.88 -2.08
N PRO A 219 -1.50 -3.52 -2.13
CA PRO A 219 -1.63 -2.70 -0.94
C PRO A 219 -3.00 -2.91 -0.28
N ILE A 220 -3.01 -3.16 1.03
CA ILE A 220 -4.23 -3.24 1.84
C ILE A 220 -4.53 -1.84 2.36
N VAL A 221 -5.28 -1.07 1.60
CA VAL A 221 -5.64 0.34 1.89
C VAL A 221 -7.15 0.52 1.98
N ASP A 222 -7.60 1.75 2.27
CA ASP A 222 -9.02 2.12 2.29
C ASP A 222 -9.85 1.21 3.22
N LEU A 223 -9.29 0.91 4.40
CA LEU A 223 -9.83 -0.08 5.32
C LEU A 223 -11.25 0.25 5.81
N ASP A 224 -11.57 1.53 5.93
CA ASP A 224 -12.90 2.01 6.32
C ASP A 224 -14.00 1.74 5.26
N HIS A 225 -13.61 1.38 4.01
CA HIS A 225 -14.53 1.01 2.93
C HIS A 225 -14.22 -0.39 2.34
N ALA A 226 -13.18 -1.05 2.83
CA ALA A 226 -12.72 -2.32 2.25
C ALA A 226 -13.74 -3.46 2.41
N ASP A 227 -14.49 -3.49 3.50
CA ASP A 227 -15.52 -4.54 3.74
C ASP A 227 -16.66 -4.45 2.73
N MET A 228 -17.18 -3.24 2.47
CA MET A 228 -18.26 -3.08 1.48
C MET A 228 -17.78 -3.40 0.06
N ALA A 229 -16.56 -3.03 -0.28
CA ALA A 229 -15.97 -3.36 -1.59
C ALA A 229 -15.74 -4.88 -1.73
N TYR A 230 -15.35 -5.54 -0.65
CA TYR A 230 -15.12 -6.98 -0.61
C TYR A 230 -16.41 -7.77 -0.83
N GLU A 231 -17.45 -7.43 -0.09
CA GLU A 231 -18.73 -8.11 -0.21
C GLU A 231 -19.48 -7.75 -1.50
N TRP A 232 -19.33 -6.53 -2.03
CA TRP A 232 -19.87 -6.17 -3.35
C TRP A 232 -19.25 -7.03 -4.46
N LEU A 233 -17.93 -7.29 -4.40
CA LEU A 233 -17.24 -8.10 -5.40
C LEU A 233 -17.52 -9.59 -5.25
N TYR A 234 -17.39 -10.11 -4.03
CA TYR A 234 -17.41 -11.55 -3.76
C TYR A 234 -18.74 -12.08 -3.20
N GLY A 235 -19.64 -11.21 -2.79
CA GLY A 235 -20.90 -11.59 -2.11
C GLY A 235 -21.80 -12.53 -2.90
N LYS A 236 -21.67 -12.55 -4.24
CA LYS A 236 -22.45 -13.44 -5.12
C LYS A 236 -21.71 -14.72 -5.53
N THR A 237 -20.48 -14.93 -5.08
CA THR A 237 -19.75 -16.17 -5.36
C THR A 237 -20.41 -17.40 -4.70
N ALA A 238 -20.22 -18.56 -5.29
CA ALA A 238 -20.80 -19.81 -4.77
C ALA A 238 -20.41 -20.06 -3.30
N SER A 239 -19.17 -19.73 -2.91
CA SER A 239 -18.70 -19.89 -1.53
C SER A 239 -19.41 -18.95 -0.55
N ARG A 240 -19.74 -17.71 -0.94
CA ARG A 240 -20.53 -16.78 -0.10
C ARG A 240 -21.97 -17.22 0.00
N GLN A 241 -22.57 -17.70 -1.09
CA GLN A 241 -23.94 -18.20 -1.12
C GLN A 241 -24.14 -19.48 -0.30
N ALA A 242 -23.07 -20.24 -0.05
CA ALA A 242 -23.08 -21.42 0.81
C ALA A 242 -23.00 -21.11 2.32
N LEU A 243 -22.80 -19.84 2.71
CA LEU A 243 -22.75 -19.45 4.12
C LEU A 243 -24.14 -19.54 4.80
N PRO A 244 -24.18 -19.64 6.16
CA PRO A 244 -25.42 -19.52 6.92
C PRO A 244 -26.15 -18.22 6.59
N GLU A 245 -27.47 -18.24 6.69
CA GLU A 245 -28.37 -17.12 6.36
C GLU A 245 -27.94 -15.80 7.02
N ALA A 246 -27.65 -15.83 8.32
CA ALA A 246 -27.20 -14.62 9.04
C ALA A 246 -25.92 -14.00 8.43
N SER A 247 -24.95 -14.82 8.02
CA SER A 247 -23.72 -14.33 7.38
C SER A 247 -23.98 -13.79 5.97
N ARG A 248 -24.92 -14.38 5.22
CA ARG A 248 -25.31 -13.85 3.91
C ARG A 248 -25.98 -12.48 4.04
N GLN A 249 -26.86 -12.31 5.03
CA GLN A 249 -27.51 -11.03 5.31
C GLN A 249 -26.50 -9.93 5.66
N LEU A 250 -25.47 -10.23 6.47
CA LEU A 250 -24.36 -9.31 6.74
C LEU A 250 -23.58 -8.96 5.46
N SER A 251 -23.28 -9.95 4.61
CA SER A 251 -22.61 -9.74 3.32
C SER A 251 -23.42 -8.83 2.39
N GLU A 252 -24.74 -9.08 2.27
CA GLU A 252 -25.64 -8.27 1.45
C GLU A 252 -25.75 -6.81 1.97
N ALA A 253 -25.85 -6.64 3.30
CA ALA A 253 -25.90 -5.32 3.94
C ALA A 253 -24.62 -4.51 3.65
N LEU A 254 -23.46 -5.13 3.75
CA LEU A 254 -22.17 -4.50 3.39
C LEU A 254 -22.11 -4.17 1.90
N ALA A 255 -22.40 -5.14 1.04
CA ALA A 255 -22.35 -4.96 -0.42
C ALA A 255 -23.26 -3.81 -0.91
N SER A 256 -24.41 -3.60 -0.26
CA SER A 256 -25.37 -2.55 -0.61
C SER A 256 -24.81 -1.13 -0.45
N GLN A 257 -23.80 -0.93 0.37
CA GLN A 257 -23.20 0.39 0.64
C GLN A 257 -22.20 0.81 -0.43
N PHE A 258 -21.64 -0.15 -1.17
CA PHE A 258 -20.54 0.10 -2.12
C PHE A 258 -20.92 1.10 -3.23
N ALA A 259 -22.13 1.02 -3.78
CA ALA A 259 -22.54 1.88 -4.89
C ALA A 259 -22.50 3.38 -4.50
N ALA A 260 -22.99 3.72 -3.32
CA ALA A 260 -22.96 5.09 -2.81
C ALA A 260 -21.52 5.56 -2.54
N TYR A 261 -20.70 4.71 -1.93
CA TYR A 261 -19.28 4.99 -1.72
C TYR A 261 -18.55 5.21 -3.05
N GLN A 262 -18.69 4.29 -4.01
CA GLN A 262 -18.04 4.38 -5.32
C GLN A 262 -18.43 5.67 -6.04
N ALA A 263 -19.69 6.04 -6.05
CA ALA A 263 -20.18 7.29 -6.65
C ALA A 263 -19.56 8.53 -5.96
N SER A 264 -19.38 8.51 -4.63
CA SER A 264 -18.80 9.61 -3.86
C SER A 264 -17.35 9.92 -4.23
N LEU A 265 -16.61 8.95 -4.76
CA LEU A 265 -15.23 9.12 -5.20
C LEU A 265 -15.11 9.93 -6.49
N SER A 266 -16.19 10.03 -7.28
CA SER A 266 -16.26 10.80 -8.56
C SER A 266 -15.12 10.45 -9.52
N LEU A 267 -14.72 9.18 -9.60
CA LEU A 267 -13.62 8.71 -10.42
C LEU A 267 -14.02 8.63 -11.89
N THR A 268 -13.06 8.93 -12.76
CA THR A 268 -13.24 8.91 -14.23
C THR A 268 -12.11 8.11 -14.87
N LEU A 269 -12.46 7.20 -15.77
CA LEU A 269 -11.49 6.45 -16.58
C LEU A 269 -10.84 7.35 -17.64
N SER A 270 -9.72 6.91 -18.21
CA SER A 270 -8.96 7.67 -19.22
C SER A 270 -9.74 8.01 -20.48
N ASP A 271 -10.82 7.26 -20.78
CA ASP A 271 -11.75 7.51 -21.91
C ASP A 271 -12.91 8.46 -21.54
N GLY A 272 -12.92 9.02 -20.32
CA GLY A 272 -13.98 9.89 -19.83
C GLY A 272 -15.17 9.17 -19.19
N THR A 273 -15.19 7.83 -19.17
CA THR A 273 -16.27 7.06 -18.55
C THR A 273 -16.23 7.20 -17.03
N PRO A 274 -17.33 7.60 -16.34
CA PRO A 274 -17.39 7.56 -14.89
C PRO A 274 -17.24 6.14 -14.35
N LEU A 275 -16.39 5.94 -13.35
CA LEU A 275 -16.19 4.65 -12.69
C LEU A 275 -17.17 4.52 -11.51
N THR A 276 -18.37 4.02 -11.82
CA THR A 276 -19.44 3.76 -10.85
C THR A 276 -19.62 2.26 -10.62
N ALA A 277 -20.44 1.87 -9.65
CA ALA A 277 -20.74 0.45 -9.42
C ALA A 277 -21.35 -0.25 -10.68
N GLU A 278 -22.07 0.49 -11.52
CA GLU A 278 -22.67 -0.04 -12.75
C GLU A 278 -21.64 -0.24 -13.87
N THR A 279 -20.65 0.66 -14.00
CA THR A 279 -19.62 0.58 -15.06
C THR A 279 -18.42 -0.27 -14.63
N TYR A 280 -18.27 -0.52 -13.33
CA TYR A 280 -17.13 -1.24 -12.75
C TYR A 280 -16.92 -2.65 -13.32
N PRO A 281 -17.99 -3.51 -13.45
CA PRO A 281 -17.80 -4.86 -13.96
C PRO A 281 -17.19 -4.90 -15.36
N ALA A 282 -17.61 -4.00 -16.25
CA ALA A 282 -17.06 -3.91 -17.61
C ALA A 282 -15.58 -3.49 -17.60
N TYR A 283 -15.21 -2.54 -16.74
CA TYR A 283 -13.83 -2.10 -16.60
C TYR A 283 -12.93 -3.19 -15.99
N LEU A 284 -13.40 -3.89 -14.96
CA LEU A 284 -12.67 -5.01 -14.36
C LEU A 284 -12.46 -6.15 -15.35
N LYS A 285 -13.49 -6.51 -16.13
CA LYS A 285 -13.36 -7.50 -17.24
C LYS A 285 -12.27 -7.09 -18.22
N LYS A 286 -12.26 -5.82 -18.66
CA LYS A 286 -11.24 -5.28 -19.57
C LYS A 286 -9.82 -5.46 -19.01
N LEU A 287 -9.59 -5.12 -17.74
CA LEU A 287 -8.29 -5.27 -17.09
C LEU A 287 -7.85 -6.74 -16.98
N LEU A 288 -8.77 -7.63 -16.62
CA LEU A 288 -8.48 -9.07 -16.50
C LEU A 288 -8.22 -9.72 -17.86
N ILE A 289 -8.99 -9.36 -18.90
CA ILE A 289 -8.77 -9.83 -20.28
C ILE A 289 -7.41 -9.35 -20.78
N GLN A 290 -7.06 -8.09 -20.56
CA GLN A 290 -5.74 -7.55 -20.94
C GLN A 290 -4.62 -8.32 -20.24
N SER A 291 -4.73 -8.54 -18.94
CA SER A 291 -3.73 -9.29 -18.16
C SER A 291 -3.56 -10.72 -18.66
N ALA A 292 -4.67 -11.43 -18.91
CA ALA A 292 -4.66 -12.79 -19.43
C ALA A 292 -4.10 -12.85 -20.86
N GLN A 293 -4.43 -11.86 -21.74
CA GLN A 293 -3.90 -11.79 -23.10
C GLN A 293 -2.39 -11.53 -23.10
N GLU A 294 -1.90 -10.58 -22.29
CA GLU A 294 -0.45 -10.33 -22.16
C GLU A 294 0.30 -11.61 -21.70
N ALA A 295 -0.26 -12.36 -20.76
CA ALA A 295 0.31 -13.62 -20.31
C ALA A 295 0.27 -14.71 -21.41
N LYS A 296 -0.85 -14.80 -22.15
CA LYS A 296 -1.00 -15.73 -23.27
C LYS A 296 0.02 -15.44 -24.37
N ASP A 297 0.21 -14.19 -24.73
CA ASP A 297 1.18 -13.74 -25.73
C ASP A 297 2.62 -14.04 -25.30
N ALA A 298 2.87 -14.08 -23.97
CA ALA A 298 4.13 -14.51 -23.37
C ALA A 298 4.24 -16.05 -23.21
N GLY A 299 3.28 -16.83 -23.71
CA GLY A 299 3.31 -18.30 -23.73
C GLY A 299 2.56 -18.99 -22.58
N ALA A 300 1.83 -18.26 -21.74
CA ALA A 300 1.01 -18.88 -20.70
C ALA A 300 -0.25 -19.53 -21.29
N THR A 301 -0.69 -20.65 -20.70
CA THR A 301 -1.98 -21.25 -21.01
C THR A 301 -3.09 -20.56 -20.18
N ILE A 302 -4.12 -20.07 -20.86
CA ILE A 302 -5.30 -19.50 -20.22
C ILE A 302 -6.46 -20.46 -20.42
N PRO A 303 -7.01 -21.09 -19.34
CA PRO A 303 -8.14 -22.01 -19.45
C PRO A 303 -9.44 -21.27 -19.81
N ASP A 304 -10.27 -21.90 -20.64
CA ASP A 304 -11.66 -21.44 -20.88
C ASP A 304 -12.59 -21.75 -19.69
N SER A 305 -12.30 -22.83 -18.98
CA SER A 305 -13.08 -23.28 -17.82
C SER A 305 -13.19 -22.28 -16.66
N ILE A 306 -12.38 -21.23 -16.66
CA ILE A 306 -12.42 -20.16 -15.66
C ILE A 306 -13.11 -18.90 -16.18
N GLY A 307 -13.90 -19.02 -17.22
CA GLY A 307 -14.79 -17.99 -17.75
C GLY A 307 -14.30 -17.23 -18.98
N PHE A 308 -13.09 -17.49 -19.50
CA PHE A 308 -12.60 -16.83 -20.71
C PHE A 308 -13.19 -17.43 -21.98
N SER A 309 -13.55 -16.55 -22.92
CA SER A 309 -13.96 -16.89 -24.27
C SER A 309 -12.89 -16.52 -25.28
N PHE A 310 -12.70 -17.35 -26.30
CA PHE A 310 -11.65 -17.20 -27.31
C PHE A 310 -12.20 -17.12 -28.73
N SER A 311 -11.52 -16.40 -29.60
CA SER A 311 -11.79 -16.37 -31.04
C SER A 311 -10.53 -16.64 -31.85
N LYS A 312 -10.67 -17.42 -32.93
CA LYS A 312 -9.64 -17.68 -33.96
C LYS A 312 -9.74 -16.68 -35.09
N LYS A 313 -9.80 -15.40 -34.87
CA LYS A 313 -9.95 -14.43 -35.94
C LYS A 313 -8.62 -14.15 -36.61
N ALA A 314 -8.59 -14.32 -37.98
CA ALA A 314 -7.57 -13.69 -38.82
C ALA A 314 -7.70 -12.17 -38.64
N SER A 315 -6.70 -11.54 -38.06
CA SER A 315 -6.76 -10.14 -37.64
C SER A 315 -6.80 -9.16 -38.80
N GLY A 316 -7.86 -8.35 -38.83
CA GLY A 316 -7.90 -7.06 -39.51
C GLY A 316 -7.94 -5.86 -38.59
N GLN A 317 -7.83 -6.05 -37.27
CA GLN A 317 -7.80 -4.94 -36.29
C GLN A 317 -6.47 -4.93 -35.53
N ALA A 318 -5.77 -3.80 -35.65
CA ALA A 318 -4.59 -3.50 -34.87
C ALA A 318 -4.91 -3.51 -33.37
N PRO A 319 -3.93 -3.92 -32.48
CA PRO A 319 -4.11 -3.77 -31.05
C PRO A 319 -4.32 -2.31 -30.70
N ILE A 320 -5.25 -2.05 -29.78
CA ILE A 320 -5.41 -0.73 -29.17
C ILE A 320 -4.22 -0.53 -28.23
N ASN A 321 -3.08 -0.15 -28.81
CA ASN A 321 -1.94 0.34 -28.04
C ASN A 321 -2.02 1.85 -27.99
N GLY A 322 -2.29 2.40 -26.81
CA GLY A 322 -2.00 3.78 -26.50
C GLY A 322 -0.50 4.03 -26.60
N GLY A 323 -0.11 4.87 -27.53
CA GLY A 323 1.09 5.67 -27.53
C GLY A 323 2.44 5.00 -27.73
N VAL A 324 2.91 4.86 -28.96
CA VAL A 324 4.30 5.15 -29.34
C VAL A 324 4.33 5.55 -30.82
N GLY A 325 5.09 6.60 -31.11
CA GLY A 325 5.16 7.32 -32.37
C GLY A 325 5.46 6.46 -33.60
N THR A 326 4.90 6.92 -34.73
CA THR A 326 5.11 6.45 -36.11
C THR A 326 6.61 6.45 -36.46
N PRO A 327 7.15 5.35 -37.01
CA PRO A 327 8.49 5.36 -37.63
C PRO A 327 8.44 6.10 -38.99
N PRO A 328 9.55 6.72 -39.41
CA PRO A 328 9.61 7.43 -40.68
C PRO A 328 9.43 6.49 -41.87
N GLN A 329 8.63 6.88 -42.84
CA GLN A 329 8.53 6.23 -44.16
C GLN A 329 9.88 6.29 -44.88
N GLY A 330 10.36 5.16 -45.34
CA GLY A 330 11.39 5.15 -46.38
C GLY A 330 12.52 4.11 -46.29
N MET A 331 12.27 2.85 -45.94
CA MET A 331 13.23 1.78 -46.26
C MET A 331 12.53 0.55 -46.83
N ARG A 332 12.84 0.22 -48.10
CA ARG A 332 12.45 -1.07 -48.67
C ARG A 332 13.25 -2.20 -48.06
N PRO A 333 12.60 -3.30 -47.64
CA PRO A 333 13.31 -4.48 -47.10
C PRO A 333 14.12 -5.16 -48.24
N PRO A 334 15.25 -5.82 -47.95
CA PRO A 334 16.03 -6.57 -48.89
C PRO A 334 15.22 -7.73 -49.53
N GLN A 335 15.35 -7.91 -50.87
CA GLN A 335 14.72 -9.02 -51.57
C GLN A 335 15.26 -10.35 -51.00
N GLY A 336 14.34 -11.20 -50.53
CA GLY A 336 14.67 -12.59 -50.10
C GLY A 336 14.17 -13.01 -48.73
N MET A 337 13.69 -12.09 -47.87
CA MET A 337 13.04 -12.52 -46.61
C MET A 337 11.54 -12.78 -46.88
N ARG A 338 11.10 -14.02 -46.69
CA ARG A 338 9.70 -14.34 -46.55
C ARG A 338 9.13 -13.45 -45.42
N PRO A 339 8.02 -12.76 -45.64
CA PRO A 339 7.36 -12.03 -44.56
C PRO A 339 7.10 -13.05 -43.42
N PRO A 340 7.28 -12.64 -42.15
CA PRO A 340 6.93 -13.51 -41.05
C PRO A 340 5.49 -13.95 -41.24
N GLN A 341 5.26 -15.28 -41.29
CA GLN A 341 3.91 -15.84 -41.31
C GLN A 341 3.18 -15.25 -40.08
N LYS A 342 2.12 -14.46 -40.33
CA LYS A 342 1.22 -14.04 -39.26
C LYS A 342 0.71 -15.31 -38.60
N GLN A 343 1.22 -15.61 -37.40
CA GLN A 343 0.60 -16.62 -36.57
C GLN A 343 -0.83 -16.15 -36.31
N VAL A 344 -1.79 -16.97 -36.69
CA VAL A 344 -3.21 -16.79 -36.36
C VAL A 344 -3.29 -17.03 -34.86
N GLY A 345 -3.12 -15.96 -34.08
CA GLY A 345 -3.20 -16.01 -32.65
C GLY A 345 -4.65 -16.19 -32.22
N GLU A 346 -4.87 -17.01 -31.22
CA GLU A 346 -6.15 -17.10 -30.54
C GLU A 346 -6.22 -15.94 -29.54
N TYR A 347 -7.26 -15.09 -29.66
CA TYR A 347 -7.45 -13.90 -28.83
C TYR A 347 -8.57 -14.12 -27.81
N ILE A 348 -8.40 -13.57 -26.60
CA ILE A 348 -9.45 -13.54 -25.58
C ILE A 348 -10.46 -12.47 -25.98
N THR A 349 -11.72 -12.85 -26.10
CA THR A 349 -12.79 -11.96 -26.59
C THR A 349 -13.75 -11.51 -25.51
N ASP A 350 -13.94 -12.32 -24.45
CA ASP A 350 -14.79 -11.98 -23.32
C ASP A 350 -14.38 -12.77 -22.06
N LEU A 351 -14.97 -12.39 -20.93
CA LEU A 351 -14.81 -13.02 -19.65
C LEU A 351 -16.17 -13.08 -18.93
N ASP A 352 -16.62 -14.27 -18.54
CA ASP A 352 -17.65 -14.41 -17.53
C ASP A 352 -17.07 -14.10 -16.16
N LEU A 353 -17.40 -12.92 -15.62
CA LEU A 353 -16.82 -12.44 -14.37
C LEU A 353 -17.24 -13.27 -13.17
N SER A 354 -18.46 -13.82 -13.17
CA SER A 354 -18.94 -14.68 -12.06
C SER A 354 -18.13 -15.96 -11.99
N THR A 355 -17.96 -16.64 -13.11
CA THR A 355 -17.14 -17.86 -13.20
C THR A 355 -15.68 -17.57 -12.82
N TYR A 356 -15.14 -16.42 -13.23
CA TYR A 356 -13.79 -16.02 -12.86
C TYR A 356 -13.63 -15.76 -11.36
N LEU A 357 -14.58 -15.07 -10.73
CA LEU A 357 -14.54 -14.83 -9.30
C LEU A 357 -14.69 -16.14 -8.49
N ASP A 358 -15.54 -17.07 -8.94
CA ASP A 358 -15.61 -18.41 -8.36
C ASP A 358 -14.30 -19.18 -8.49
N TYR A 359 -13.59 -19.04 -9.62
CA TYR A 359 -12.23 -19.57 -9.76
C TYR A 359 -11.27 -18.93 -8.75
N VAL A 360 -11.24 -17.60 -8.63
CA VAL A 360 -10.38 -16.91 -7.67
C VAL A 360 -10.58 -17.47 -6.25
N VAL A 361 -11.83 -17.57 -5.80
CA VAL A 361 -12.15 -18.03 -4.44
C VAL A 361 -11.95 -19.54 -4.25
N SER A 362 -11.95 -20.33 -5.33
CA SER A 362 -11.63 -21.76 -5.25
C SER A 362 -10.16 -22.04 -4.96
N THR A 363 -9.28 -21.12 -5.34
CA THR A 363 -7.83 -21.26 -5.12
C THR A 363 -7.40 -20.95 -3.70
N GLN A 364 -8.18 -20.14 -2.99
CA GLN A 364 -7.95 -19.80 -1.58
C GLN A 364 -9.27 -19.29 -0.97
N PRO A 365 -9.70 -19.80 0.21
CA PRO A 365 -10.93 -19.36 0.86
C PRO A 365 -11.00 -17.86 1.11
N LEU A 366 -12.18 -17.28 0.96
CA LEU A 366 -12.43 -15.87 1.32
C LEU A 366 -12.20 -15.63 2.82
N LYS A 367 -11.93 -14.39 3.19
CA LYS A 367 -11.98 -13.93 4.58
C LYS A 367 -13.39 -14.08 5.16
N GLY A 368 -13.56 -13.88 6.48
CA GLY A 368 -14.86 -13.85 7.13
C GLY A 368 -15.79 -12.75 6.60
N VAL A 369 -16.97 -12.66 7.20
CA VAL A 369 -17.92 -11.55 6.97
C VAL A 369 -18.13 -10.83 8.31
N PRO A 370 -17.69 -9.58 8.46
CA PRO A 370 -16.84 -8.75 7.57
C PRO A 370 -15.41 -9.28 7.42
N ALA A 371 -14.73 -8.85 6.36
CA ALA A 371 -13.37 -9.29 6.04
C ALA A 371 -12.28 -8.60 6.89
N PHE A 372 -12.53 -7.35 7.32
CA PHE A 372 -11.55 -6.48 8.00
C PHE A 372 -12.06 -5.98 9.36
N ASP A 373 -13.25 -5.40 9.46
CA ASP A 373 -13.81 -4.91 10.73
C ASP A 373 -14.80 -5.92 11.32
N SER A 374 -14.25 -7.03 11.83
CA SER A 374 -15.07 -8.17 12.25
C SER A 374 -15.40 -8.23 13.74
N TYR A 375 -14.74 -7.41 14.59
CA TYR A 375 -14.83 -7.54 16.05
C TYR A 375 -16.25 -7.42 16.57
N GLY A 376 -16.77 -8.53 17.12
CA GLY A 376 -18.11 -8.62 17.69
C GLY A 376 -19.25 -8.76 16.69
N VAL A 377 -19.05 -8.51 15.40
CA VAL A 377 -20.08 -8.61 14.36
C VAL A 377 -20.49 -10.08 14.18
N GLY A 378 -21.77 -10.39 14.41
CA GLY A 378 -22.24 -11.77 14.37
C GLY A 378 -21.51 -12.71 15.34
N GLY A 379 -20.87 -12.20 16.39
CA GLY A 379 -20.05 -12.97 17.33
C GLY A 379 -18.63 -13.28 16.84
N ALA A 380 -18.17 -12.65 15.75
CA ALA A 380 -16.84 -12.88 15.21
C ALA A 380 -15.73 -12.32 16.12
N LYS A 381 -14.56 -12.95 16.04
CA LYS A 381 -13.35 -12.47 16.71
C LYS A 381 -12.77 -11.24 15.98
N ALA A 382 -11.96 -10.48 16.70
CA ALA A 382 -11.22 -9.36 16.13
C ALA A 382 -10.27 -9.80 15.02
N SER A 383 -10.23 -9.02 13.94
CA SER A 383 -9.22 -9.11 12.89
C SER A 383 -7.90 -8.45 13.31
N GLY A 384 -6.88 -8.53 12.46
CA GLY A 384 -5.66 -7.77 12.63
C GLY A 384 -5.89 -6.25 12.58
N GLU A 385 -6.83 -5.82 11.75
CA GLU A 385 -7.18 -4.42 11.56
C GLU A 385 -7.93 -3.85 12.77
N ASN A 386 -8.79 -4.63 13.43
CA ASN A 386 -9.38 -4.23 14.72
C ASN A 386 -8.28 -3.98 15.77
N GLY A 387 -7.23 -4.84 15.78
CA GLY A 387 -6.04 -4.61 16.58
C GLY A 387 -5.27 -3.36 16.19
N LEU A 388 -5.10 -3.08 14.90
CA LEU A 388 -4.41 -1.88 14.40
C LEU A 388 -5.06 -0.59 14.95
N PHE A 389 -6.37 -0.51 14.94
CA PHE A 389 -7.13 0.65 15.40
C PHE A 389 -7.46 0.63 16.90
N GLY A 390 -7.08 -0.42 17.60
CA GLY A 390 -7.22 -0.56 19.03
C GLY A 390 -6.45 0.46 19.88
N ASP A 391 -6.54 0.36 21.18
CA ASP A 391 -5.89 1.29 22.10
C ASP A 391 -4.51 0.81 22.59
N ASP A 392 -3.80 1.69 23.28
CA ASP A 392 -2.48 1.40 23.85
C ASP A 392 -2.55 0.43 25.05
N ALA A 393 -3.75 0.16 25.60
CA ALA A 393 -3.98 -0.83 26.66
C ALA A 393 -4.19 -2.25 26.11
N GLY A 394 -4.39 -2.39 24.80
CA GLY A 394 -4.54 -3.65 24.08
C GLY A 394 -5.97 -4.03 23.73
N SER A 395 -6.94 -3.13 23.93
CA SER A 395 -8.30 -3.35 23.44
C SER A 395 -8.35 -3.26 21.93
N ASP A 396 -9.11 -4.14 21.29
CA ASP A 396 -9.46 -4.06 19.89
C ASP A 396 -10.62 -3.07 19.69
N ALA A 397 -10.78 -2.52 18.48
CA ALA A 397 -11.83 -1.57 18.18
C ALA A 397 -12.47 -1.83 16.82
N ASN A 398 -13.80 -1.67 16.74
CA ASN A 398 -14.45 -1.45 15.45
C ASN A 398 -14.01 -0.07 14.92
N PHE A 399 -13.84 0.05 13.62
CA PHE A 399 -13.31 1.27 13.00
C PHE A 399 -14.13 1.75 11.80
N THR A 400 -15.16 0.99 11.41
CA THR A 400 -16.13 1.39 10.38
C THR A 400 -17.47 1.78 11.03
N ALA A 401 -18.18 2.71 10.38
CA ALA A 401 -19.51 3.12 10.86
C ALA A 401 -20.49 1.94 10.86
N TRP A 402 -20.37 1.04 9.89
CA TRP A 402 -21.22 -0.12 9.76
C TRP A 402 -21.02 -1.12 10.92
N ALA A 403 -19.77 -1.55 11.17
CA ALA A 403 -19.50 -2.50 12.25
C ALA A 403 -19.83 -1.92 13.64
N ALA A 404 -19.57 -0.63 13.83
CA ALA A 404 -19.94 0.07 15.07
C ALA A 404 -21.47 0.07 15.30
N ALA A 405 -22.25 0.26 14.25
CA ALA A 405 -23.72 0.17 14.33
C ALA A 405 -24.19 -1.25 14.66
N GLU A 406 -23.63 -2.27 14.00
CA GLU A 406 -23.96 -3.69 14.23
C GLU A 406 -23.64 -4.17 15.66
N THR A 407 -22.56 -3.63 16.25
CA THR A 407 -22.11 -4.03 17.59
C THR A 407 -22.59 -3.08 18.71
N GLY A 408 -23.24 -1.98 18.36
CA GLY A 408 -23.64 -0.94 19.32
C GLY A 408 -22.46 -0.20 19.93
N THR A 409 -21.28 -0.21 19.28
CA THR A 409 -20.10 0.52 19.76
C THR A 409 -20.11 1.97 19.25
N HIS A 410 -19.32 2.83 19.92
CA HIS A 410 -19.20 4.24 19.55
C HIS A 410 -17.84 4.54 18.93
N LEU A 411 -17.81 5.16 17.76
CA LEU A 411 -16.60 5.66 17.13
C LEU A 411 -16.25 7.05 17.70
N SER A 412 -15.22 7.10 18.54
CA SER A 412 -14.72 8.38 19.04
C SER A 412 -14.08 9.21 17.94
N SER A 413 -14.05 10.53 18.08
CA SER A 413 -13.35 11.43 17.14
C SER A 413 -11.87 11.11 17.01
N VAL A 414 -11.22 10.65 18.09
CA VAL A 414 -9.82 10.21 18.08
C VAL A 414 -9.63 8.96 17.21
N LEU A 415 -10.55 8.01 17.28
CA LEU A 415 -10.50 6.81 16.45
C LEU A 415 -10.75 7.14 14.98
N LEU A 416 -11.76 7.96 14.68
CA LEU A 416 -12.02 8.41 13.31
C LEU A 416 -10.83 9.16 12.70
N GLU A 417 -10.11 9.97 13.50
CA GLU A 417 -8.86 10.60 13.04
C GLU A 417 -7.78 9.55 12.75
N ARG A 418 -7.60 8.54 13.60
CA ARG A 418 -6.65 7.43 13.34
C ARG A 418 -6.96 6.69 12.05
N VAL A 419 -8.23 6.39 11.79
CA VAL A 419 -8.68 5.74 10.56
C VAL A 419 -8.34 6.62 9.36
N ARG A 420 -8.68 7.90 9.41
CA ARG A 420 -8.34 8.86 8.36
C ARG A 420 -6.84 8.92 8.09
N LEU A 421 -6.00 8.96 9.14
CA LEU A 421 -4.54 9.00 9.01
C LEU A 421 -3.95 7.73 8.34
N MET A 422 -4.69 6.63 8.28
CA MET A 422 -4.27 5.37 7.66
C MET A 422 -4.90 5.11 6.30
N ASN A 423 -5.65 6.06 5.73
CA ASN A 423 -6.29 5.89 4.43
C ASN A 423 -5.73 6.89 3.40
N PRO A 424 -4.94 6.45 2.41
CA PRO A 424 -4.34 7.33 1.40
C PRO A 424 -5.38 8.05 0.54
N MET A 425 -6.60 7.49 0.42
CA MET A 425 -7.68 8.06 -0.39
C MET A 425 -8.12 9.46 0.07
N TYR A 426 -7.94 9.81 1.34
CA TYR A 426 -8.27 11.15 1.86
C TYR A 426 -7.24 12.22 1.50
N TYR A 427 -6.03 11.83 1.08
CA TYR A 427 -4.89 12.73 0.84
C TYR A 427 -4.58 12.95 -0.63
N ILE A 428 -4.98 12.00 -1.50
CA ILE A 428 -4.81 12.14 -2.94
C ILE A 428 -5.80 13.20 -3.45
N GLY A 429 -5.25 14.33 -3.92
CA GLY A 429 -6.03 15.50 -4.32
C GLY A 429 -6.17 16.57 -3.23
N ASP A 430 -5.73 16.31 -2.00
CA ASP A 430 -5.63 17.33 -0.96
C ASP A 430 -4.43 18.25 -1.24
N PRO A 431 -4.62 19.57 -1.39
CA PRO A 431 -3.55 20.50 -1.68
C PRO A 431 -2.50 20.62 -0.56
N ALA A 432 -2.82 20.19 0.66
CA ALA A 432 -1.89 20.14 1.78
C ALA A 432 -0.92 18.94 1.71
N SER A 433 -1.19 17.97 0.84
CA SER A 433 -0.35 16.79 0.63
C SER A 433 0.63 16.97 -0.52
N SER A 434 1.90 16.65 -0.29
CA SER A 434 2.89 16.45 -1.35
C SER A 434 2.80 15.02 -1.85
N VAL A 435 1.84 14.75 -2.77
CA VAL A 435 1.63 13.40 -3.32
C VAL A 435 2.75 13.05 -4.28
N ALA A 436 3.34 11.87 -4.15
CA ALA A 436 4.41 11.37 -5.01
C ALA A 436 4.01 11.44 -6.50
N PRO A 437 4.91 11.91 -7.40
CA PRO A 437 4.60 12.01 -8.83
C PRO A 437 4.49 10.65 -9.54
N HIS A 438 5.20 9.62 -9.09
CA HIS A 438 5.32 8.34 -9.78
C HIS A 438 4.85 7.17 -8.92
N TRP A 439 4.07 6.27 -9.52
CA TRP A 439 3.46 5.14 -8.83
C TRP A 439 3.59 3.84 -9.62
N TYR A 440 4.04 2.79 -8.96
CA TYR A 440 4.04 1.43 -9.46
C TYR A 440 3.13 0.57 -8.59
N ILE A 441 1.98 0.19 -9.12
CA ILE A 441 0.95 -0.53 -8.36
C ILE A 441 0.69 -1.87 -9.02
N ARG A 442 0.76 -2.93 -8.24
CA ARG A 442 0.45 -4.29 -8.68
C ARG A 442 -0.55 -4.93 -7.74
N HIS A 443 -1.55 -5.61 -8.31
CA HIS A 443 -2.47 -6.46 -7.56
C HIS A 443 -2.68 -7.73 -8.35
N GLY A 444 -2.42 -8.89 -7.75
CA GLY A 444 -2.50 -10.17 -8.46
C GLY A 444 -3.90 -10.44 -9.01
N ALA A 445 -4.01 -10.89 -10.26
CA ALA A 445 -5.30 -11.20 -10.87
C ALA A 445 -6.07 -12.33 -10.13
N ARG A 446 -5.40 -13.04 -9.23
CA ARG A 446 -5.99 -14.08 -8.35
C ARG A 446 -5.87 -13.71 -6.87
N ASP A 447 -5.59 -12.48 -6.57
CA ASP A 447 -5.49 -12.00 -5.19
C ASP A 447 -6.90 -11.72 -4.63
N ARG A 448 -7.23 -12.39 -3.53
CA ARG A 448 -8.51 -12.23 -2.83
C ARG A 448 -8.34 -11.64 -1.41
N ASP A 449 -7.13 -11.23 -1.00
CA ASP A 449 -6.91 -10.68 0.33
C ASP A 449 -7.48 -9.27 0.49
N THR A 450 -7.67 -8.56 -0.64
CA THR A 450 -8.56 -7.40 -0.74
C THR A 450 -9.33 -7.46 -2.06
N ALA A 451 -10.37 -6.64 -2.21
CA ALA A 451 -11.15 -6.59 -3.44
C ALA A 451 -10.46 -5.74 -4.50
N PHE A 452 -10.55 -6.12 -5.79
CA PHE A 452 -10.04 -5.33 -6.92
C PHE A 452 -10.44 -3.85 -6.88
N PRO A 453 -11.69 -3.48 -6.49
CA PRO A 453 -12.08 -2.07 -6.40
C PRO A 453 -11.17 -1.22 -5.50
N VAL A 454 -10.68 -1.73 -4.40
CA VAL A 454 -9.81 -0.98 -3.48
C VAL A 454 -8.55 -0.48 -4.20
N ILE A 455 -7.91 -1.35 -4.96
CA ILE A 455 -6.64 -1.02 -5.63
C ILE A 455 -6.88 -0.24 -6.93
N ILE A 456 -7.92 -0.58 -7.67
CA ILE A 456 -8.30 0.14 -8.89
C ILE A 456 -8.71 1.57 -8.55
N ASN A 457 -9.45 1.80 -7.46
CA ASN A 457 -9.81 3.13 -7.00
C ASN A 457 -8.58 3.95 -6.62
N LEU A 458 -7.61 3.35 -5.92
CA LEU A 458 -6.34 4.00 -5.61
C LEU A 458 -5.62 4.46 -6.89
N ALA A 459 -5.45 3.55 -7.86
CA ALA A 459 -4.78 3.84 -9.12
C ALA A 459 -5.53 4.92 -9.92
N THR A 460 -6.84 4.78 -10.09
CA THR A 460 -7.66 5.74 -10.85
C THR A 460 -7.69 7.12 -10.19
N LYS A 461 -7.75 7.19 -8.85
CA LYS A 461 -7.71 8.48 -8.15
C LYS A 461 -6.38 9.20 -8.35
N LEU A 462 -5.27 8.48 -8.33
CA LEU A 462 -3.95 9.03 -8.65
C LEU A 462 -3.90 9.55 -10.10
N GLU A 463 -4.38 8.78 -11.07
CA GLU A 463 -4.47 9.20 -12.47
C GLU A 463 -5.34 10.45 -12.62
N ASN A 464 -6.50 10.52 -11.96
CA ASN A 464 -7.41 11.68 -12.01
C ASN A 464 -6.77 12.94 -11.39
N THR A 465 -5.76 12.80 -10.55
CA THR A 465 -4.98 13.92 -10.00
C THR A 465 -3.68 14.18 -10.76
N GLY A 466 -3.50 13.58 -11.95
CA GLY A 466 -2.37 13.83 -12.84
C GLY A 466 -1.06 13.15 -12.41
N ARG A 467 -1.12 12.05 -11.65
CA ARG A 467 0.07 11.27 -11.29
C ARG A 467 0.40 10.27 -12.38
N ASP A 468 1.70 10.00 -12.55
CA ASP A 468 2.20 8.94 -13.43
C ASP A 468 2.01 7.59 -12.73
N VAL A 469 1.07 6.78 -13.24
CA VAL A 469 0.65 5.51 -12.62
C VAL A 469 0.91 4.34 -13.55
N ASN A 470 1.79 3.45 -13.12
CA ASN A 470 2.02 2.16 -13.76
C ASN A 470 1.26 1.07 -12.99
N PHE A 471 -0.01 0.87 -13.35
CA PHE A 471 -0.91 -0.10 -12.71
C PHE A 471 -1.11 -1.33 -13.57
N LYS A 472 -1.04 -2.53 -12.97
CA LYS A 472 -1.39 -3.81 -13.61
C LYS A 472 -2.02 -4.79 -12.62
N LEU A 473 -2.79 -5.73 -13.17
CA LEU A 473 -3.28 -6.95 -12.52
C LEU A 473 -2.52 -8.18 -13.05
N PRO A 474 -1.29 -8.48 -12.57
CA PRO A 474 -0.48 -9.57 -13.15
C PRO A 474 -1.20 -10.90 -13.11
N TRP A 475 -1.24 -11.57 -14.29
CA TRP A 475 -1.97 -12.81 -14.49
C TRP A 475 -1.61 -13.89 -13.47
N ASN A 476 -2.63 -14.56 -12.94
CA ASN A 476 -2.53 -15.72 -12.05
C ASN A 476 -1.65 -15.52 -10.81
N ARG A 477 -1.33 -14.28 -10.42
CA ARG A 477 -0.61 -13.99 -9.17
C ARG A 477 -1.58 -13.97 -8.00
N PRO A 478 -1.27 -14.70 -6.91
CA PRO A 478 -1.97 -14.57 -5.64
C PRO A 478 -1.49 -13.30 -4.90
N HIS A 479 -1.92 -13.12 -3.65
CA HIS A 479 -1.42 -12.08 -2.74
C HIS A 479 0.09 -12.24 -2.51
N SER A 480 0.90 -11.42 -3.17
CA SER A 480 2.36 -11.51 -3.12
C SER A 480 3.04 -10.23 -3.63
N GLY A 481 4.33 -10.09 -3.32
CA GLY A 481 5.23 -9.07 -3.86
C GLY A 481 6.49 -9.69 -4.44
N ASP A 482 7.50 -8.87 -4.69
CA ASP A 482 8.84 -9.26 -5.16
C ASP A 482 8.83 -10.13 -6.44
N TYR A 483 7.84 -9.95 -7.29
CA TYR A 483 7.80 -10.58 -8.62
C TYR A 483 8.00 -9.54 -9.71
N ALA A 484 8.38 -10.01 -10.91
CA ALA A 484 8.65 -9.15 -12.07
C ALA A 484 9.66 -8.01 -11.77
N LEU A 485 10.70 -8.31 -10.96
CA LEU A 485 11.71 -7.32 -10.53
C LEU A 485 12.43 -6.67 -11.72
N ASN A 486 12.60 -7.37 -12.85
CA ASN A 486 13.15 -6.77 -14.07
C ASN A 486 12.26 -5.63 -14.60
N GLU A 487 10.94 -5.80 -14.57
CA GLU A 487 9.97 -4.78 -14.97
C GLU A 487 9.97 -3.61 -13.99
N LEU A 488 9.95 -3.90 -12.67
CA LEU A 488 10.03 -2.88 -11.64
C LEU A 488 11.27 -1.99 -11.83
N PHE A 489 12.44 -2.59 -11.90
CA PHE A 489 13.69 -1.81 -12.00
C PHE A 489 13.89 -1.17 -13.38
N ALA A 490 13.29 -1.69 -14.44
CA ALA A 490 13.21 -0.99 -15.73
C ALA A 490 12.35 0.29 -15.59
N TRP A 491 11.22 0.23 -14.89
CA TRP A 491 10.40 1.39 -14.58
C TRP A 491 11.15 2.38 -13.68
N VAL A 492 11.79 1.92 -12.60
CA VAL A 492 12.59 2.78 -11.70
C VAL A 492 13.65 3.53 -12.52
N ARG A 493 14.39 2.85 -13.40
CA ARG A 493 15.38 3.51 -14.27
C ARG A 493 14.74 4.54 -15.20
N SER A 494 13.51 4.32 -15.68
CA SER A 494 12.84 5.25 -16.59
C SER A 494 12.45 6.57 -15.93
N ILE A 495 12.10 6.55 -14.65
CA ILE A 495 11.68 7.75 -13.89
C ILE A 495 12.84 8.46 -13.20
N THR A 496 14.02 7.83 -13.09
CA THR A 496 15.19 8.39 -12.39
C THR A 496 16.32 8.87 -13.30
N ARG A 497 16.13 8.80 -14.61
CA ARG A 497 17.08 9.31 -15.63
C ARG A 497 17.19 10.81 -15.66
#